data_164339d2b0f70bcaeba5688eff363972
#
_entry.id   164339d2b0f70bcaeba5688eff363972
#
_cell.length_a   1.000
_cell.length_b   1.000
_cell.length_c   1.000
_cell.angle_alpha   90.00
_cell.angle_beta   90.00
_cell.angle_gamma   90.00
#
_symmetry.space_group_name_H-M   'P 1'
#
loop_
_entity.id
_entity.type
_entity.pdbx_description
1 polymer ?
#
loop_
_entity_poly.entity_id
_entity_poly.type
_entity_poly.pdbx_seq_one_letter_code
_entity_poly.pdbx_strand_id
1 'polypeptide(L)'
;MDQRILDLRKDVDRINRELLRLLSERGRLVSEIGRVQTELGQPHYDPKREEEMLAYLTQENPGPYPAETIKRLFKEIFRASLDLEEQQVEQKFLYSRSGKHEDNKVRGGDGGFGRGDGV
;
A
#
# COMPACT_ATOMS: atom_id res chain seq x y z
N MET A 1 -28.69 12.82 16.90
CA MET A 1 -28.39 11.51 16.39
C MET A 1 -28.49 10.48 17.50
N ASP A 2 -28.96 9.32 17.16
CA ASP A 2 -29.11 8.25 18.15
C ASP A 2 -27.77 7.88 18.77
N GLN A 3 -27.76 7.72 20.08
CA GLN A 3 -26.51 7.42 20.78
C GLN A 3 -25.90 6.09 20.34
N ARG A 4 -26.75 5.13 19.97
CA ARG A 4 -26.24 3.83 19.50
C ARG A 4 -25.41 3.99 18.24
N ILE A 5 -25.84 4.90 17.35
CA ILE A 5 -25.11 5.16 16.12
C ILE A 5 -23.79 5.87 16.43
N LEU A 6 -23.82 6.82 17.36
CA LEU A 6 -22.61 7.52 17.74
C LEU A 6 -21.58 6.58 18.33
N ASP A 7 -22.03 5.66 19.18
CA ASP A 7 -21.12 4.70 19.79
C ASP A 7 -20.52 3.75 18.76
N LEU A 8 -21.34 3.28 17.83
CA LEU A 8 -20.84 2.39 16.78
C LEU A 8 -19.84 3.12 15.88
N ARG A 9 -20.08 4.39 15.61
CA ARG A 9 -19.15 5.18 14.80
C ARG A 9 -17.80 5.35 15.49
N LYS A 10 -17.80 5.44 16.83
CA LYS A 10 -16.52 5.50 17.54
C LYS A 10 -15.73 4.21 17.34
N ASP A 11 -16.44 3.08 17.35
CA ASP A 11 -15.77 1.81 17.10
C ASP A 11 -15.22 1.74 15.67
N VAL A 12 -15.99 2.22 14.70
CA VAL A 12 -15.53 2.27 13.32
C VAL A 12 -14.30 3.17 13.20
N ASP A 13 -14.33 4.32 13.88
CA ASP A 13 -13.20 5.24 13.86
C ASP A 13 -11.94 4.58 14.41
N ARG A 14 -12.09 3.80 15.48
CA ARG A 14 -10.95 3.08 16.05
C ARG A 14 -10.39 2.08 15.05
N ILE A 15 -11.26 1.37 14.36
CA ILE A 15 -10.83 0.40 13.35
C ILE A 15 -10.15 1.10 12.17
N ASN A 16 -10.67 2.26 11.76
CA ASN A 16 -10.05 3.02 10.70
C ASN A 16 -8.61 3.40 11.05
N ARG A 17 -8.37 3.80 12.30
CA ARG A 17 -7.02 4.12 12.72
C ARG A 17 -6.11 2.89 12.68
N GLU A 18 -6.65 1.72 13.05
CA GLU A 18 -5.89 0.48 12.96
C GLU A 18 -5.60 0.12 11.52
N LEU A 19 -6.58 0.27 10.64
CA LEU A 19 -6.38 0.02 9.22
C LEU A 19 -5.28 0.92 8.66
N LEU A 20 -5.31 2.19 9.00
CA LEU A 20 -4.30 3.11 8.54
C LEU A 20 -2.92 2.70 9.03
N ARG A 21 -2.81 2.30 10.29
CA ARG A 21 -1.55 1.86 10.86
C ARG A 21 -1.01 0.64 10.11
N LEU A 22 -1.89 -0.31 9.83
CA LEU A 22 -1.49 -1.53 9.12
C LEU A 22 -1.11 -1.25 7.67
N LEU A 23 -1.85 -0.37 7.01
CA LEU A 23 -1.51 0.01 5.64
C LEU A 23 -0.14 0.70 5.60
N SER A 24 0.14 1.54 6.59
CA SER A 24 1.43 2.22 6.64
C SER A 24 2.56 1.24 6.90
N GLU A 25 2.34 0.29 7.79
CA GLU A 25 3.33 -0.73 8.05
C GLU A 25 3.57 -1.60 6.83
N ARG A 26 2.50 -1.97 6.15
CA ARG A 26 2.59 -2.75 4.94
C ARG A 26 3.38 -1.99 3.87
N GLY A 27 3.10 -0.69 3.75
CA GLY A 27 3.79 0.15 2.78
C GLY A 27 5.28 0.20 3.02
N ARG A 28 5.69 0.30 4.29
CA ARG A 28 7.11 0.32 4.62
C ARG A 28 7.78 -0.99 4.23
N LEU A 29 7.11 -2.12 4.46
CA LEU A 29 7.67 -3.41 4.10
C LEU A 29 7.77 -3.58 2.59
N VAL A 30 6.74 -3.13 1.86
CA VAL A 30 6.75 -3.20 0.41
C VAL A 30 7.85 -2.33 -0.16
N SER A 31 8.08 -1.15 0.43
CA SER A 31 9.17 -0.29 0.00
C SER A 31 10.52 -0.98 0.16
N GLU A 32 10.69 -1.71 1.27
CA GLU A 32 11.92 -2.46 1.51
C GLU A 32 12.07 -3.57 0.46
N ILE A 33 10.99 -4.28 0.18
CA ILE A 33 11.04 -5.33 -0.85
C ILE A 33 11.45 -4.72 -2.19
N GLY A 34 10.84 -3.57 -2.53
CA GLY A 34 11.14 -2.91 -3.79
C GLY A 34 12.60 -2.50 -3.90
N ARG A 35 13.18 -2.04 -2.78
CA ARG A 35 14.57 -1.67 -2.76
C ARG A 35 15.46 -2.88 -3.03
N VAL A 36 15.17 -4.01 -2.39
CA VAL A 36 15.93 -5.23 -2.59
C VAL A 36 15.77 -5.75 -4.02
N GLN A 37 14.55 -5.71 -4.54
CA GLN A 37 14.30 -6.14 -5.91
C GLN A 37 15.11 -5.32 -6.89
N THR A 38 15.20 -4.02 -6.67
CA THR A 38 15.99 -3.15 -7.54
C THR A 38 17.46 -3.53 -7.48
N GLU A 39 17.97 -3.82 -6.29
CA GLU A 39 19.35 -4.24 -6.14
C GLU A 39 19.64 -5.53 -6.88
N LEU A 40 18.67 -6.44 -6.90
CA LEU A 40 18.85 -7.75 -7.52
C LEU A 40 18.45 -7.78 -8.99
N GLY A 41 17.96 -6.68 -9.52
CA GLY A 41 17.50 -6.65 -10.91
C GLY A 41 16.22 -7.42 -11.14
N GLN A 42 15.41 -7.55 -10.10
CA GLN A 42 14.15 -8.29 -10.20
C GLN A 42 12.99 -7.34 -10.44
N PRO A 43 11.95 -7.77 -11.15
CA PRO A 43 10.82 -6.89 -11.39
C PRO A 43 10.00 -6.68 -10.13
N HIS A 44 9.35 -5.52 -10.03
CA HIS A 44 8.49 -5.23 -8.89
C HIS A 44 7.11 -5.86 -9.08
N TYR A 45 6.61 -5.89 -10.30
CA TYR A 45 5.28 -6.43 -10.55
C TYR A 45 5.35 -7.95 -10.60
N ASP A 46 4.55 -8.61 -9.80
CA ASP A 46 4.53 -10.06 -9.68
C ASP A 46 3.07 -10.52 -9.72
N PRO A 47 2.51 -10.69 -10.91
CA PRO A 47 1.10 -11.04 -11.05
C PRO A 47 0.74 -12.39 -10.44
N LYS A 48 1.66 -13.35 -10.46
CA LYS A 48 1.38 -14.64 -9.87
C LYS A 48 1.23 -14.53 -8.36
N ARG A 49 2.10 -13.75 -7.73
CA ARG A 49 2.02 -13.51 -6.30
C ARG A 49 0.71 -12.82 -5.94
N GLU A 50 0.29 -11.84 -6.74
CA GLU A 50 -0.96 -11.14 -6.48
C GLU A 50 -2.15 -12.10 -6.59
N GLU A 51 -2.13 -12.95 -7.60
CA GLU A 51 -3.20 -13.90 -7.81
C GLU A 51 -3.31 -14.88 -6.65
N GLU A 52 -2.18 -15.38 -6.20
CA GLU A 52 -2.15 -16.31 -5.06
C GLU A 52 -2.66 -15.66 -3.79
N MET A 53 -2.27 -14.41 -3.57
CA MET A 53 -2.69 -13.71 -2.36
C MET A 53 -4.19 -13.42 -2.41
N LEU A 54 -4.72 -13.03 -3.57
CA LEU A 54 -6.16 -12.80 -3.70
C LEU A 54 -6.95 -14.09 -3.44
N ALA A 55 -6.47 -15.23 -3.93
CA ALA A 55 -7.13 -16.51 -3.70
C ALA A 55 -7.14 -16.82 -2.20
N TYR A 56 -6.01 -16.62 -1.55
CA TYR A 56 -5.90 -16.86 -0.12
C TYR A 56 -6.83 -15.97 0.68
N LEU A 57 -6.85 -14.68 0.37
CA LEU A 57 -7.67 -13.72 1.10
C LEU A 57 -9.15 -13.98 0.93
N THR A 58 -9.57 -14.39 -0.28
CA THR A 58 -10.98 -14.71 -0.46
C THR A 58 -11.36 -15.98 0.29
N GLN A 59 -10.45 -16.94 0.36
CA GLN A 59 -10.73 -18.15 1.11
C GLN A 59 -10.83 -17.88 2.60
N GLU A 60 -10.01 -16.96 3.13
CA GLU A 60 -10.00 -16.63 4.55
C GLU A 60 -11.02 -15.57 4.93
N ASN A 61 -11.71 -15.01 3.97
CA ASN A 61 -12.64 -13.92 4.22
C ASN A 61 -13.80 -14.34 5.12
N PRO A 62 -13.93 -13.76 6.32
CA PRO A 62 -15.01 -14.14 7.21
C PRO A 62 -16.32 -13.40 6.95
N GLY A 63 -16.35 -12.52 5.97
CA GLY A 63 -17.48 -11.64 5.78
C GLY A 63 -17.34 -10.44 6.70
N PRO A 64 -18.25 -9.52 6.67
CA PRO A 64 -19.47 -9.48 5.88
C PRO A 64 -19.31 -9.03 4.44
N TYR A 65 -18.11 -8.62 4.02
CA TYR A 65 -17.92 -8.20 2.64
C TYR A 65 -17.88 -9.42 1.71
N PRO A 66 -18.53 -9.34 0.56
CA PRO A 66 -18.44 -10.44 -0.41
C PRO A 66 -17.03 -10.59 -0.96
N ALA A 67 -16.72 -11.77 -1.46
CA ALA A 67 -15.41 -12.05 -2.00
C ALA A 67 -14.99 -11.05 -3.08
N GLU A 68 -15.92 -10.65 -3.95
CA GLU A 68 -15.59 -9.72 -5.02
C GLU A 68 -15.19 -8.35 -4.49
N THR A 69 -15.80 -7.92 -3.40
CA THR A 69 -15.44 -6.65 -2.77
C THR A 69 -14.04 -6.74 -2.19
N ILE A 70 -13.72 -7.86 -1.53
CA ILE A 70 -12.38 -8.04 -0.97
C ILE A 70 -11.33 -8.03 -2.07
N LYS A 71 -11.61 -8.72 -3.19
CA LYS A 71 -10.68 -8.73 -4.30
C LYS A 71 -10.43 -7.33 -4.83
N ARG A 72 -11.49 -6.54 -5.00
CA ARG A 72 -11.36 -5.20 -5.53
C ARG A 72 -10.52 -4.32 -4.61
N LEU A 73 -10.78 -4.39 -3.30
CA LEU A 73 -10.06 -3.59 -2.34
C LEU A 73 -8.57 -3.96 -2.33
N PHE A 74 -8.26 -5.24 -2.34
CA PHE A 74 -6.86 -5.65 -2.29
C PHE A 74 -6.14 -5.39 -3.61
N LYS A 75 -6.82 -5.42 -4.74
CA LYS A 75 -6.21 -5.02 -5.99
C LYS A 75 -5.77 -3.57 -5.95
N GLU A 76 -6.57 -2.70 -5.32
CA GLU A 76 -6.20 -1.31 -5.16
C GLU A 76 -4.98 -1.17 -4.23
N ILE A 77 -4.94 -1.96 -3.17
CA ILE A 77 -3.80 -1.94 -2.27
C ILE A 77 -2.55 -2.40 -3.00
N PHE A 78 -2.65 -3.45 -3.83
CA PHE A 78 -1.52 -3.95 -4.60
C PHE A 78 -1.02 -2.90 -5.58
N ARG A 79 -1.94 -2.18 -6.22
CA ARG A 79 -1.55 -1.13 -7.15
C ARG A 79 -0.85 0.01 -6.43
N ALA A 80 -1.37 0.43 -5.29
CA ALA A 80 -0.73 1.47 -4.48
C ALA A 80 0.67 1.04 -4.06
N SER A 81 0.85 -0.25 -3.76
CA SER A 81 2.13 -0.79 -3.38
C SER A 81 3.12 -0.75 -4.53
N LEU A 82 2.67 -1.10 -5.72
CA LEU A 82 3.52 -1.07 -6.90
C LEU A 82 3.96 0.36 -7.19
N ASP A 83 3.04 1.31 -7.07
CA ASP A 83 3.36 2.71 -7.26
C ASP A 83 4.44 3.16 -6.26
N LEU A 84 4.33 2.71 -5.03
CA LEU A 84 5.29 3.06 -4.00
C LEU A 84 6.67 2.50 -4.33
N GLU A 85 6.74 1.27 -4.82
CA GLU A 85 8.00 0.66 -5.21
C GLU A 85 8.63 1.39 -6.39
N GLU A 86 7.81 1.81 -7.33
CA GLU A 86 8.30 2.52 -8.51
C GLU A 86 8.77 3.92 -8.17
N GLN A 87 8.12 4.56 -7.20
CA GLN A 87 8.58 5.85 -6.73
C GLN A 87 9.99 5.75 -6.14
N GLN A 88 10.28 4.67 -5.44
CA GLN A 88 11.60 4.49 -4.88
C GLN A 88 12.66 4.34 -5.96
N VAL A 89 12.36 3.62 -7.03
CA VAL A 89 13.28 3.48 -8.13
C VAL A 89 13.54 4.83 -8.78
N GLU A 90 12.50 5.60 -8.99
CA GLU A 90 12.62 6.89 -9.61
C GLU A 90 13.45 7.83 -8.76
N GLN A 91 13.24 7.85 -7.46
CA GLN A 91 14.03 8.69 -6.58
C GLN A 91 15.49 8.30 -6.59
N LYS A 92 15.79 7.01 -6.58
CA LYS A 92 17.15 6.55 -6.61
C LYS A 92 17.82 6.97 -7.91
N PHE A 93 17.10 6.87 -9.01
CA PHE A 93 17.63 7.26 -10.29
C PHE A 93 17.93 8.76 -10.32
N LEU A 94 17.02 9.59 -9.84
CA LEU A 94 17.24 11.02 -9.81
C LEU A 94 18.41 11.40 -8.90
N TYR A 95 18.51 10.73 -7.78
CA TYR A 95 19.59 11.00 -6.87
C TYR A 95 20.94 10.68 -7.52
N SER A 96 21.03 9.56 -8.20
CA SER A 96 22.26 9.19 -8.87
C SER A 96 22.63 10.19 -9.96
N ARG A 97 21.63 10.64 -10.70
CA ARG A 97 21.92 11.55 -11.76
C ARG A 97 22.38 12.90 -11.26
N SER A 98 21.77 13.39 -10.19
CA SER A 98 22.12 14.71 -9.73
C SER A 98 23.41 14.69 -8.96
N GLY A 99 23.77 13.56 -8.44
CA GLY A 99 24.97 13.54 -7.66
C GLY A 99 24.87 14.18 -6.35
N LYS A 100 23.73 14.61 -5.89
CA LYS A 100 23.65 15.18 -4.63
C LYS A 100 22.74 14.66 -3.90
N HIS A 101 22.52 14.90 -2.88
CA HIS A 101 21.56 14.35 -2.21
C HIS A 101 20.99 15.08 -1.21
N GLU A 102 20.88 15.79 -1.07
CA GLU A 102 20.32 16.36 -0.10
C GLU A 102 19.07 16.36 -0.21
N ASP A 103 18.48 16.40 -0.27
CA ASP A 103 17.29 16.50 -0.35
C ASP A 103 16.52 15.69 -0.16
N ASN A 104 16.39 15.16 0.05
CA ASN A 104 15.61 14.27 0.18
C ASN A 104 14.57 14.47 0.87
N LYS A 105 14.35 15.01 1.25
CA LYS A 105 13.37 15.13 1.90
C LYS A 105 12.35 15.12 1.36
N VAL A 106 12.02 14.87 0.96
CA VAL A 106 11.14 14.74 0.45
C VAL A 106 10.13 14.49 0.54
N ARG A 107 9.67 14.38 0.52
CA ARG A 107 8.69 14.21 0.52
C ARG A 107 8.19 13.41 0.53
N GLY A 108 8.45 13.09 0.65
CA GLY A 108 8.02 12.23 0.45
C GLY A 108 6.95 11.70 0.74
N GLY A 109 6.77 11.38 1.39
CA GLY A 109 5.77 10.70 1.57
C GLY A 109 4.66 11.22 1.24
N ASP A 110 4.44 12.07 1.38
CA ASP A 110 3.24 12.47 1.28
C ASP A 110 2.81 12.43 0.04
N GLY A 111 3.46 12.58 -0.71
CA GLY A 111 2.85 12.60 -1.79
C GLY A 111 2.30 11.44 -2.16
N GLY A 112 2.82 10.49 -1.86
CA GLY A 112 2.38 9.38 -2.32
C GLY A 112 1.14 9.11 -2.22
N PHE A 113 0.45 9.27 -1.30
CA PHE A 113 -0.71 8.84 -1.22
C PHE A 113 -1.60 9.50 -1.87
N GLY A 114 -1.64 10.26 -2.12
CA GLY A 114 -2.56 10.75 -2.75
C GLY A 114 -2.81 10.38 -3.97
N ARG A 115 -2.12 9.90 -4.80
CA ARG A 115 -2.38 9.65 -5.93
C ARG A 115 -2.95 8.65 -6.19
N GLY A 116 -3.26 8.16 -5.86
CA GLY A 116 -3.92 7.18 -6.04
C GLY A 116 -4.11 6.59 -7.10
N ASP A 117 -3.95 6.36 -7.71
CA ASP A 117 -4.28 5.74 -8.65
C ASP A 117 -3.91 4.67 -8.45
N GLY A 118 -3.82 4.48 -8.08
CA GLY A 118 -3.55 3.53 -7.88
C GLY A 118 -3.79 3.19 -6.81
N VAL A 119 -3.83 3.14 -6.30
CA VAL A 119 -3.97 2.61 -5.39
C VAL A 119 -4.32 2.31 -4.86
#